data_e1cb81eab4171996b1e7b26ce0002093
#
_entry.id   e1cb81eab4171996b1e7b26ce0002093
#
_cell.length_a   1.000
_cell.length_b   1.000
_cell.length_c   1.000
_cell.angle_alpha   90.00
_cell.angle_beta   90.00
_cell.angle_gamma   90.00
#
_symmetry.space_group_name_H-M   'P 1'
#
loop_
_entity.id
_entity.type
_entity.pdbx_description
1 polymer ?
#
loop_
_entity_poly.entity_id
_entity_poly.type
_entity_poly.pdbx_seq_one_letter_code
_entity_poly.pdbx_strand_id
1 'polypeptide(L)'
;MEIKQINKDIYKKKVNLVIGGFVALLAISSLAFSTLLIVLFGNTEVVPEQSTGNFHWNLIGVVLAVATSLSLLNQIKTRPYMEEVLYVWKFKQLHNKIFRKLKSIKAAASNDDLKALTTLKFYYTTQRQVFELDNNTLTMSSVNKELEAIDQIEVDKSLHLDIASFEEGWIDTY
;
A
#
# COMPACT_ATOMS: atom_id res chain seq x y z
N MET A 1 7.74 -10.10 -14.29
CA MET A 1 7.97 -9.66 -12.89
C MET A 1 7.92 -10.88 -11.97
N GLU A 2 8.99 -11.16 -11.21
CA GLU A 2 9.08 -12.37 -10.38
C GLU A 2 8.22 -12.26 -9.12
N ILE A 3 7.41 -13.29 -8.85
CA ILE A 3 6.57 -13.37 -7.64
C ILE A 3 7.35 -14.11 -6.57
N LYS A 4 7.77 -13.39 -5.52
CA LYS A 4 8.51 -13.94 -4.37
C LYS A 4 7.53 -14.57 -3.36
N GLN A 5 7.92 -15.71 -2.79
CA GLN A 5 7.23 -16.23 -1.62
C GLN A 5 7.64 -15.43 -0.37
N ILE A 6 6.66 -14.90 0.36
CA ILE A 6 6.88 -14.11 1.57
C ILE A 6 6.33 -14.86 2.78
N ASN A 7 7.14 -14.92 3.83
CA ASN A 7 6.67 -15.46 5.10
C ASN A 7 5.69 -14.47 5.74
N LYS A 8 4.46 -14.91 5.94
CA LYS A 8 3.35 -14.12 6.46
C LYS A 8 3.60 -13.56 7.86
N ASP A 9 4.15 -14.37 8.75
CA ASP A 9 4.38 -13.95 10.14
C ASP A 9 5.48 -12.90 10.23
N ILE A 10 6.55 -13.06 9.45
CA ILE A 10 7.63 -12.08 9.34
C ILE A 10 7.09 -10.76 8.77
N TYR A 11 6.35 -10.84 7.66
CA TYR A 11 5.72 -9.67 7.04
C TYR A 11 4.82 -8.91 8.03
N LYS A 12 3.92 -9.60 8.71
CA LYS A 12 3.02 -8.98 9.70
C LYS A 12 3.76 -8.33 10.86
N LYS A 13 4.77 -8.99 11.42
CA LYS A 13 5.60 -8.39 12.47
C LYS A 13 6.26 -7.10 11.99
N LYS A 14 6.83 -7.11 10.78
CA LYS A 14 7.47 -5.92 10.20
C LYS A 14 6.47 -4.80 9.93
N VAL A 15 5.31 -5.09 9.34
CA VAL A 15 4.25 -4.10 9.08
C VAL A 15 3.76 -3.49 10.39
N ASN A 16 3.45 -4.32 11.39
CA ASN A 16 2.95 -3.84 12.69
C ASN A 16 4.00 -2.95 13.39
N LEU A 17 5.29 -3.33 13.34
CA LEU A 17 6.35 -2.52 13.93
C LEU A 17 6.51 -1.18 13.19
N VAL A 18 6.45 -1.18 11.86
CA VAL A 18 6.54 0.04 11.05
C VAL A 18 5.36 0.97 11.32
N ILE A 19 4.13 0.44 11.34
CA ILE A 19 2.93 1.24 11.62
C ILE A 19 2.95 1.74 13.07
N GLY A 20 3.19 0.86 14.04
CA GLY A 20 3.25 1.25 15.45
C GLY A 20 4.35 2.26 15.73
N GLY A 21 5.54 2.06 15.16
CA GLY A 21 6.65 3.01 15.27
C GLY A 21 6.34 4.37 14.63
N PHE A 22 5.70 4.37 13.45
CA PHE A 22 5.27 5.60 12.78
C PHE A 22 4.24 6.38 13.61
N VAL A 23 3.23 5.70 14.15
CA VAL A 23 2.19 6.33 14.99
C VAL A 23 2.81 6.87 16.29
N ALA A 24 3.66 6.09 16.95
CA ALA A 24 4.35 6.54 18.16
C ALA A 24 5.26 7.76 17.90
N LEU A 25 6.04 7.72 16.80
CA LEU A 25 6.89 8.84 16.39
C LEU A 25 6.05 10.10 16.11
N LEU A 26 4.94 9.95 15.37
CA LEU A 26 4.04 11.05 15.04
C LEU A 26 3.45 11.69 16.31
N ALA A 27 2.98 10.88 17.25
CA ALA A 27 2.41 11.37 18.49
C ALA A 27 3.46 12.10 19.36
N ILE A 28 4.62 11.48 19.58
CA ILE A 28 5.68 12.06 20.41
C ILE A 28 6.22 13.35 19.78
N SER A 29 6.52 13.34 18.47
CA SER A 29 7.05 14.55 17.80
C SER A 29 6.01 15.66 17.70
N SER A 30 4.71 15.33 17.53
CA SER A 30 3.63 16.32 17.54
C SER A 30 3.56 17.06 18.89
N LEU A 31 3.58 16.32 19.98
CA LEU A 31 3.60 16.91 21.33
C LEU A 31 4.87 17.74 21.55
N ALA A 32 6.03 17.22 21.18
CA ALA A 32 7.30 17.89 21.37
C ALA A 32 7.38 19.21 20.58
N PHE A 33 7.04 19.20 19.28
CA PHE A 33 7.05 20.41 18.47
C PHE A 33 6.00 21.43 18.92
N SER A 34 4.78 20.98 19.23
CA SER A 34 3.73 21.86 19.73
C SER A 34 4.13 22.55 21.03
N THR A 35 4.63 21.78 22.00
CA THR A 35 5.10 22.33 23.27
C THR A 35 6.25 23.32 23.08
N LEU A 36 7.24 22.95 22.24
CA LEU A 36 8.37 23.83 21.94
C LEU A 36 7.91 25.15 21.32
N LEU A 37 7.01 25.08 20.33
CA LEU A 37 6.49 26.30 19.68
C LEU A 37 5.69 27.19 20.64
N ILE A 38 4.89 26.58 21.52
CA ILE A 38 4.14 27.33 22.52
C ILE A 38 5.08 28.02 23.53
N VAL A 39 6.12 27.32 23.99
CA VAL A 39 7.10 27.90 24.90
C VAL A 39 7.87 29.05 24.26
N LEU A 40 8.19 28.97 22.97
CA LEU A 40 8.99 29.97 22.27
C LEU A 40 8.16 31.19 21.76
N PHE A 41 6.93 30.94 21.34
CA PHE A 41 6.15 31.93 20.57
C PHE A 41 4.69 32.04 21.02
N GLY A 42 4.22 31.13 21.86
CA GLY A 42 2.85 31.07 22.30
C GLY A 42 2.60 31.77 23.64
N ASN A 43 1.39 31.61 24.15
CA ASN A 43 1.01 32.07 25.47
C ASN A 43 1.02 30.87 26.45
N THR A 44 1.84 30.96 27.50
CA THR A 44 1.96 29.92 28.53
C THR A 44 1.07 30.22 29.75
N GLU A 45 0.47 31.42 29.82
CA GLU A 45 -0.45 31.77 30.88
C GLU A 45 -1.81 31.13 30.65
N VAL A 46 -2.27 30.36 31.63
CA VAL A 46 -3.59 29.74 31.63
C VAL A 46 -4.53 30.57 32.49
N VAL A 47 -5.43 31.32 31.84
CA VAL A 47 -6.49 32.05 32.53
C VAL A 47 -7.76 31.18 32.52
N PRO A 48 -8.39 30.91 33.67
CA PRO A 48 -9.63 30.13 33.71
C PRO A 48 -10.68 30.74 32.75
N GLU A 49 -11.36 29.83 32.02
CA GLU A 49 -12.41 30.15 31.03
C GLU A 49 -11.98 30.94 29.77
N GLN A 50 -10.68 31.17 29.59
CA GLN A 50 -10.17 31.83 28.39
C GLN A 50 -9.30 30.85 27.56
N SER A 51 -9.44 30.94 26.23
CA SER A 51 -8.56 30.22 25.31
C SER A 51 -7.15 30.80 25.34
N THR A 52 -6.12 29.98 25.44
CA THR A 52 -4.72 30.40 25.33
C THR A 52 -4.35 30.94 23.94
N GLY A 53 -5.20 30.75 22.92
CA GLY A 53 -4.93 31.15 21.53
C GLY A 53 -3.85 30.31 20.82
N ASN A 54 -3.34 29.23 21.43
CA ASN A 54 -2.21 28.45 20.93
C ASN A 54 -2.57 27.44 19.84
N PHE A 55 -3.81 27.43 19.33
CA PHE A 55 -4.25 26.47 18.30
C PHE A 55 -3.34 26.43 17.09
N HIS A 56 -2.91 27.57 16.57
CA HIS A 56 -2.04 27.65 15.41
C HIS A 56 -0.65 27.05 15.68
N TRP A 57 -0.09 27.21 16.88
CA TRP A 57 1.19 26.58 17.25
C TRP A 57 1.07 25.06 17.37
N ASN A 58 -0.05 24.57 17.92
CA ASN A 58 -0.35 23.15 17.92
C ASN A 58 -0.48 22.59 16.51
N LEU A 59 -1.18 23.29 15.61
CA LEU A 59 -1.33 22.88 14.21
C LEU A 59 0.03 22.82 13.49
N ILE A 60 0.86 23.86 13.65
CA ILE A 60 2.21 23.88 13.07
C ILE A 60 3.05 22.72 13.62
N GLY A 61 2.97 22.47 14.93
CA GLY A 61 3.65 21.33 15.56
C GLY A 61 3.28 19.98 14.96
N VAL A 62 1.97 19.77 14.69
CA VAL A 62 1.51 18.55 13.99
C VAL A 62 2.05 18.48 12.56
N VAL A 63 2.02 19.58 11.82
CA VAL A 63 2.56 19.62 10.44
C VAL A 63 4.06 19.27 10.42
N LEU A 64 4.84 19.82 11.34
CA LEU A 64 6.26 19.49 11.49
C LEU A 64 6.48 18.03 11.85
N ALA A 65 5.64 17.47 12.73
CA ALA A 65 5.69 16.07 13.11
C ALA A 65 5.40 15.13 11.91
N VAL A 66 4.39 15.47 11.09
CA VAL A 66 4.09 14.73 9.85
C VAL A 66 5.28 14.78 8.89
N ALA A 67 5.83 15.96 8.63
CA ALA A 67 6.97 16.15 7.74
C ALA A 67 8.20 15.33 8.21
N THR A 68 8.50 15.38 9.50
CA THR A 68 9.60 14.62 10.12
C THR A 68 9.37 13.12 10.03
N SER A 69 8.16 12.65 10.36
CA SER A 69 7.81 11.23 10.32
C SER A 69 7.87 10.66 8.91
N LEU A 70 7.36 11.39 7.91
CA LEU A 70 7.45 11.01 6.50
C LEU A 70 8.89 11.00 5.98
N SER A 71 9.71 11.98 6.37
CA SER A 71 11.12 12.05 6.02
C SER A 71 11.87 10.82 6.57
N LEU A 72 11.62 10.46 7.83
CA LEU A 72 12.24 9.29 8.45
C LEU A 72 11.78 7.99 7.77
N LEU A 73 10.49 7.85 7.50
CA LEU A 73 9.94 6.70 6.77
C LEU A 73 10.58 6.58 5.37
N ASN A 74 10.79 7.70 4.68
CA ASN A 74 11.45 7.72 3.38
C ASN A 74 12.91 7.27 3.45
N GLN A 75 13.62 7.55 4.54
CA GLN A 75 14.99 7.09 4.74
C GLN A 75 15.07 5.59 5.07
N ILE A 76 14.14 5.07 5.88
CA ILE A 76 14.17 3.66 6.29
C ILE A 76 13.59 2.71 5.23
N LYS A 77 12.76 3.19 4.30
CA LYS A 77 12.12 2.34 3.28
C LYS A 77 13.12 1.57 2.41
N THR A 78 14.33 2.09 2.21
CA THR A 78 15.38 1.44 1.41
C THR A 78 16.22 0.42 2.19
N ARG A 79 15.97 0.26 3.48
CA ARG A 79 16.71 -0.69 4.31
C ARG A 79 16.27 -2.13 4.05
N PRO A 80 17.19 -3.12 4.14
CA PRO A 80 16.87 -4.54 3.92
C PRO A 80 15.70 -5.04 4.77
N TYR A 81 15.54 -4.48 5.98
CA TYR A 81 14.43 -4.78 6.86
C TYR A 81 13.05 -4.53 6.23
N MET A 82 12.96 -3.54 5.33
CA MET A 82 11.71 -3.12 4.68
C MET A 82 11.41 -3.86 3.37
N GLU A 83 12.27 -4.79 2.94
CA GLU A 83 12.16 -5.42 1.61
C GLU A 83 10.79 -6.06 1.38
N GLU A 84 10.30 -6.89 2.31
CA GLU A 84 9.01 -7.55 2.17
C GLU A 84 7.83 -6.57 2.25
N VAL A 85 7.94 -5.56 3.12
CA VAL A 85 6.92 -4.52 3.26
C VAL A 85 6.81 -3.70 1.97
N LEU A 86 7.96 -3.31 1.40
CA LEU A 86 8.01 -2.58 0.12
C LEU A 86 7.52 -3.43 -1.05
N TYR A 87 7.86 -4.71 -1.07
CA TYR A 87 7.41 -5.63 -2.10
C TYR A 87 5.88 -5.70 -2.15
N VAL A 88 5.25 -5.94 -1.00
CA VAL A 88 3.78 -5.98 -0.90
C VAL A 88 3.16 -4.61 -1.20
N TRP A 89 3.78 -3.52 -0.74
CA TRP A 89 3.33 -2.17 -1.03
C TRP A 89 3.36 -1.87 -2.54
N LYS A 90 4.41 -2.27 -3.25
CA LYS A 90 4.49 -2.13 -4.72
C LYS A 90 3.37 -2.88 -5.41
N PHE A 91 3.05 -4.11 -4.99
CA PHE A 91 1.91 -4.82 -5.55
C PHE A 91 0.58 -4.10 -5.28
N LYS A 92 0.37 -3.57 -4.09
CA LYS A 92 -0.85 -2.77 -3.80
C LYS A 92 -0.96 -1.55 -4.72
N GLN A 93 0.16 -0.87 -5.02
CA GLN A 93 0.16 0.24 -5.98
C GLN A 93 -0.15 -0.24 -7.41
N LEU A 94 0.44 -1.35 -7.82
CA LEU A 94 0.21 -1.94 -9.13
C LEU A 94 -1.25 -2.44 -9.28
N HIS A 95 -1.80 -3.06 -8.23
CA HIS A 95 -3.21 -3.44 -8.19
C HIS A 95 -4.14 -2.23 -8.37
N ASN A 96 -3.83 -1.11 -7.75
CA ASN A 96 -4.60 0.12 -7.94
C ASN A 96 -4.53 0.65 -9.39
N LYS A 97 -3.37 0.53 -10.06
CA LYS A 97 -3.24 0.88 -11.48
C LYS A 97 -4.11 -0.03 -12.36
N ILE A 98 -3.97 -1.36 -12.19
CA ILE A 98 -4.75 -2.35 -12.94
C ILE A 98 -6.24 -2.17 -12.68
N PHE A 99 -6.64 -1.96 -11.42
CA PHE A 99 -8.04 -1.79 -11.03
C PHE A 99 -8.72 -0.63 -11.77
N ARG A 100 -8.04 0.51 -11.92
CA ARG A 100 -8.57 1.66 -12.68
C ARG A 100 -8.84 1.35 -14.15
N LYS A 101 -8.12 0.39 -14.71
CA LYS A 101 -8.21 -0.06 -16.11
C LYS A 101 -8.93 -1.41 -16.27
N LEU A 102 -9.40 -1.99 -15.15
CA LEU A 102 -9.89 -3.36 -15.11
C LEU A 102 -10.99 -3.65 -16.13
N LYS A 103 -11.91 -2.70 -16.33
CA LYS A 103 -13.00 -2.83 -17.32
C LYS A 103 -12.46 -2.96 -18.74
N SER A 104 -11.50 -2.12 -19.14
CA SER A 104 -10.88 -2.15 -20.47
C SER A 104 -10.04 -3.41 -20.66
N ILE A 105 -9.26 -3.81 -19.64
CA ILE A 105 -8.46 -5.05 -19.65
C ILE A 105 -9.36 -6.27 -19.81
N LYS A 106 -10.46 -6.36 -19.05
CA LYS A 106 -11.44 -7.46 -19.19
C LYS A 106 -12.10 -7.48 -20.57
N ALA A 107 -12.41 -6.33 -21.14
CA ALA A 107 -12.96 -6.25 -22.50
C ALA A 107 -11.96 -6.74 -23.55
N ALA A 108 -10.68 -6.36 -23.43
CA ALA A 108 -9.62 -6.86 -24.33
C ALA A 108 -9.39 -8.37 -24.15
N ALA A 109 -9.39 -8.85 -22.91
CA ALA A 109 -9.26 -10.28 -22.61
C ALA A 109 -10.42 -11.11 -23.21
N SER A 110 -11.63 -10.56 -23.26
CA SER A 110 -12.78 -11.21 -23.91
C SER A 110 -12.61 -11.32 -25.44
N ASN A 111 -11.72 -10.52 -26.03
CA ASN A 111 -11.34 -10.58 -27.44
C ASN A 111 -10.00 -11.32 -27.67
N ASP A 112 -9.62 -12.19 -26.73
CA ASP A 112 -8.43 -13.03 -26.82
C ASP A 112 -7.09 -12.28 -26.81
N ASP A 113 -7.05 -11.06 -26.29
CA ASP A 113 -5.79 -10.34 -26.11
C ASP A 113 -4.94 -11.03 -25.02
N LEU A 114 -3.83 -11.66 -25.47
CA LEU A 114 -2.93 -12.42 -24.59
C LEU A 114 -2.28 -11.52 -23.51
N LYS A 115 -1.99 -10.26 -23.81
CA LYS A 115 -1.44 -9.33 -22.82
C LYS A 115 -2.48 -9.00 -21.74
N ALA A 116 -3.73 -8.82 -22.15
CA ALA A 116 -4.84 -8.59 -21.23
C ALA A 116 -5.08 -9.81 -20.31
N LEU A 117 -5.13 -11.02 -20.90
CA LEU A 117 -5.28 -12.26 -20.15
C LEU A 117 -4.13 -12.47 -19.15
N THR A 118 -2.87 -12.29 -19.60
CA THR A 118 -1.69 -12.37 -18.72
C THR A 118 -1.74 -11.31 -17.61
N THR A 119 -2.17 -10.09 -17.92
CA THR A 119 -2.34 -9.02 -16.93
C THR A 119 -3.38 -9.38 -15.88
N LEU A 120 -4.52 -9.95 -16.28
CA LEU A 120 -5.55 -10.40 -15.35
C LEU A 120 -5.06 -11.56 -14.48
N LYS A 121 -4.38 -12.54 -15.07
CA LYS A 121 -3.81 -13.67 -14.32
C LYS A 121 -2.79 -13.20 -13.30
N PHE A 122 -1.88 -12.31 -13.69
CA PHE A 122 -0.92 -11.66 -12.79
C PHE A 122 -1.64 -10.91 -11.67
N TYR A 123 -2.63 -10.08 -12.01
CA TYR A 123 -3.39 -9.27 -11.07
C TYR A 123 -4.05 -10.11 -9.99
N TYR A 124 -4.82 -11.12 -10.38
CA TYR A 124 -5.54 -11.95 -9.41
C TYR A 124 -4.61 -12.89 -8.63
N THR A 125 -3.54 -13.40 -9.24
CA THR A 125 -2.54 -14.23 -8.54
C THR A 125 -1.84 -13.43 -7.44
N THR A 126 -1.39 -12.22 -7.76
CA THR A 126 -0.71 -11.37 -6.78
C THR A 126 -1.67 -10.76 -5.76
N GLN A 127 -2.93 -10.50 -6.16
CA GLN A 127 -3.97 -10.05 -5.24
C GLN A 127 -4.31 -11.14 -4.21
N ARG A 128 -4.41 -12.40 -4.63
CA ARG A 128 -4.59 -13.53 -3.71
C ARG A 128 -3.46 -13.58 -2.69
N GLN A 129 -2.20 -13.48 -3.14
CA GLN A 129 -1.03 -13.47 -2.23
C GLN A 129 -1.12 -12.32 -1.22
N VAL A 130 -1.45 -11.10 -1.67
CA VAL A 130 -1.58 -9.94 -0.77
C VAL A 130 -2.71 -10.15 0.24
N PHE A 131 -3.84 -10.69 -0.17
CA PHE A 131 -4.98 -10.96 0.72
C PHE A 131 -4.65 -12.05 1.76
N GLU A 132 -3.89 -13.08 1.39
CA GLU A 132 -3.38 -14.10 2.33
C GLU A 132 -2.45 -13.47 3.38
N LEU A 133 -1.55 -12.59 2.95
CA LEU A 133 -0.63 -11.87 3.84
C LEU A 133 -1.38 -10.92 4.80
N ASP A 134 -2.41 -10.24 4.32
CA ASP A 134 -3.19 -9.28 5.11
C ASP A 134 -4.32 -9.94 5.95
N ASN A 135 -4.54 -11.27 5.85
CA ASN A 135 -5.71 -11.99 6.41
C ASN A 135 -7.07 -11.47 5.88
N ASN A 136 -7.11 -10.99 4.66
CA ASN A 136 -8.35 -10.57 4.03
C ASN A 136 -9.08 -11.77 3.43
N THR A 137 -9.94 -12.40 4.21
CA THR A 137 -10.71 -13.59 3.78
C THR A 137 -12.00 -13.24 3.06
N LEU A 138 -12.54 -12.04 3.26
CA LEU A 138 -13.85 -11.63 2.74
C LEU A 138 -13.92 -11.62 1.21
N THR A 139 -12.86 -11.16 0.56
CA THR A 139 -12.79 -11.03 -0.90
C THR A 139 -12.05 -12.18 -1.59
N MET A 140 -11.52 -13.13 -0.82
CA MET A 140 -10.71 -14.24 -1.32
C MET A 140 -11.50 -15.14 -2.29
N SER A 141 -12.76 -15.44 -1.99
CA SER A 141 -13.61 -16.27 -2.83
C SER A 141 -13.85 -15.64 -4.21
N SER A 142 -13.98 -14.33 -4.28
CA SER A 142 -14.14 -13.59 -5.54
C SER A 142 -12.87 -13.66 -6.39
N VAL A 143 -11.70 -13.47 -5.76
CA VAL A 143 -10.41 -13.57 -6.47
C VAL A 143 -10.16 -14.98 -7.00
N ASN A 144 -10.49 -16.01 -6.21
CA ASN A 144 -10.33 -17.39 -6.65
C ASN A 144 -11.23 -17.72 -7.85
N LYS A 145 -12.49 -17.25 -7.87
CA LYS A 145 -13.38 -17.43 -9.03
C LYS A 145 -12.83 -16.79 -10.30
N GLU A 146 -12.26 -15.59 -10.19
CA GLU A 146 -11.66 -14.91 -11.35
C GLU A 146 -10.42 -15.65 -11.85
N LEU A 147 -9.60 -16.20 -10.93
CA LEU A 147 -8.46 -17.06 -11.31
C LEU A 147 -8.90 -18.34 -12.01
N GLU A 148 -9.87 -19.06 -11.43
CA GLU A 148 -10.44 -20.27 -12.02
C GLU A 148 -10.98 -19.99 -13.43
N ALA A 149 -11.66 -18.86 -13.63
CA ALA A 149 -12.16 -18.48 -14.96
C ALA A 149 -11.02 -18.26 -15.98
N ILE A 150 -9.91 -17.66 -15.55
CA ILE A 150 -8.75 -17.45 -16.43
C ILE A 150 -8.02 -18.77 -16.71
N ASP A 151 -7.85 -19.61 -15.69
CA ASP A 151 -7.24 -20.94 -15.85
C ASP A 151 -8.09 -21.83 -16.79
N GLN A 152 -9.43 -21.71 -16.74
CA GLN A 152 -10.32 -22.40 -17.67
C GLN A 152 -10.11 -21.89 -19.13
N ILE A 153 -9.98 -20.58 -19.34
CA ILE A 153 -9.67 -20.01 -20.65
C ILE A 153 -8.33 -20.54 -21.19
N GLU A 154 -7.30 -20.67 -20.32
CA GLU A 154 -6.02 -21.25 -20.72
C GLU A 154 -6.18 -22.70 -21.22
N VAL A 155 -6.97 -23.52 -20.50
CA VAL A 155 -7.22 -24.92 -20.88
C VAL A 155 -8.02 -24.99 -22.19
N ASP A 156 -9.15 -24.26 -22.28
CA ASP A 156 -10.07 -24.33 -23.41
C ASP A 156 -9.41 -23.88 -24.72
N LYS A 157 -8.51 -22.92 -24.62
CA LYS A 157 -7.81 -22.33 -25.79
C LYS A 157 -6.39 -22.87 -25.99
N SER A 158 -5.96 -23.83 -25.15
CA SER A 158 -4.59 -24.36 -25.15
C SER A 158 -3.52 -23.26 -25.11
N LEU A 159 -3.79 -22.19 -24.33
CA LEU A 159 -2.87 -21.08 -24.13
C LEU A 159 -1.90 -21.39 -22.99
N HIS A 160 -0.78 -20.68 -22.98
CA HIS A 160 0.15 -20.65 -21.85
C HIS A 160 0.40 -19.20 -21.45
N LEU A 161 -0.22 -18.78 -20.33
CA LEU A 161 -0.10 -17.43 -19.81
C LEU A 161 1.03 -17.34 -18.77
N ASP A 162 2.20 -16.93 -19.21
CA ASP A 162 3.34 -16.74 -18.33
C ASP A 162 3.23 -15.41 -17.58
N ILE A 163 2.85 -15.47 -16.30
CA ILE A 163 2.75 -14.29 -15.43
C ILE A 163 4.10 -13.59 -15.19
N ALA A 164 5.23 -14.28 -15.38
CA ALA A 164 6.55 -13.66 -15.25
C ALA A 164 6.84 -12.68 -16.39
N SER A 165 6.21 -12.89 -17.55
CA SER A 165 6.31 -11.99 -18.71
C SER A 165 5.56 -10.67 -18.55
N PHE A 166 4.72 -10.53 -17.51
CA PHE A 166 3.95 -9.31 -17.28
C PHE A 166 4.86 -8.09 -17.11
N GLU A 167 4.54 -7.03 -17.85
CA GLU A 167 5.20 -5.73 -17.77
C GLU A 167 4.20 -4.63 -17.39
N GLU A 168 4.59 -3.76 -16.44
CA GLU A 168 3.74 -2.67 -15.95
C GLU A 168 3.27 -1.75 -17.09
N GLY A 169 4.09 -1.52 -18.12
CA GLY A 169 3.76 -0.70 -19.27
C GLY A 169 2.56 -1.20 -20.08
N TRP A 170 2.21 -2.48 -20.00
CA TRP A 170 1.01 -3.01 -20.68
C TRP A 170 -0.28 -2.39 -20.14
N ILE A 171 -0.30 -1.98 -18.88
CA ILE A 171 -1.49 -1.36 -18.29
C ILE A 171 -1.87 -0.07 -19.01
N ASP A 172 -0.86 0.68 -19.48
CA ASP A 172 -1.06 1.98 -20.11
C ASP A 172 -1.62 1.87 -21.54
N THR A 173 -1.63 0.66 -22.13
CA THR A 173 -2.21 0.40 -23.44
C THR A 173 -3.73 0.23 -23.42
N TYR A 174 -4.32 0.08 -22.25
CA TYR A 174 -5.76 -0.06 -22.02
C TYR A 174 -6.32 1.25 -21.43
#